data_aeed573218a29ccc39aed0b48a8efcae
#
_entry.id   aeed573218a29ccc39aed0b48a8efcae
#
_cell.length_a   1.000
_cell.length_b   1.000
_cell.length_c   1.000
_cell.angle_alpha   90.00
_cell.angle_beta   90.00
_cell.angle_gamma   90.00
#
_symmetry.space_group_name_H-M   'P 1'
#
loop_
_entity.id
_entity.type
_entity.pdbx_description
1 polymer ?
#
loop_
_entity_poly.entity_id
_entity_poly.type
_entity_poly.pdbx_seq_one_letter_code
_entity_poly.pdbx_strand_id
1 'polypeptide(L)'
;MFDRKQKVYLASGWFSPDQDKQLTKLEQVFDSRADWIELASPRRIFVCPPDASLEVQDNVFKGNMKHIRECDFTLVNTTYRDIGTIWEAGAAFALDRKIVYFCENLPPGAKFNLMLSRSGIKVCTTFEQLEDYLNRCKSAGAMIYEPYDKEIE
;
A
#
# COMPACT_ATOMS: atom_id res chain seq x y z
N MET A 1 14.06 7.08 -15.77
CA MET A 1 14.20 7.38 -14.31
C MET A 1 13.19 8.42 -13.89
N PHE A 2 12.72 8.33 -12.66
CA PHE A 2 11.87 9.37 -12.11
C PHE A 2 12.67 10.68 -11.92
N ASP A 3 12.04 11.81 -12.17
CA ASP A 3 12.65 13.14 -12.01
C ASP A 3 12.70 13.61 -10.55
N ARG A 4 11.93 12.97 -9.67
CA ARG A 4 11.94 13.19 -8.22
C ARG A 4 11.59 11.90 -7.47
N LYS A 5 11.86 11.88 -6.16
CA LYS A 5 11.41 10.75 -5.33
C LYS A 5 9.90 10.59 -5.38
N GLN A 6 9.47 9.34 -5.45
CA GLN A 6 8.06 8.99 -5.44
C GLN A 6 7.56 8.85 -4.00
N LYS A 7 6.52 9.56 -3.66
CA LYS A 7 5.87 9.46 -2.34
C LYS A 7 4.95 8.26 -2.34
N VAL A 8 5.14 7.36 -1.40
CA VAL A 8 4.37 6.12 -1.24
C VAL A 8 3.64 6.15 0.08
N TYR A 9 2.33 5.87 0.06
CA TYR A 9 1.55 5.62 1.26
C TYR A 9 1.38 4.11 1.43
N LEU A 10 1.79 3.59 2.58
CA LEU A 10 1.71 2.15 2.90
C LEU A 10 0.49 1.87 3.78
N ALA A 11 -0.60 1.45 3.15
CA ALA A 11 -1.83 1.07 3.82
C ALA A 11 -1.75 -0.41 4.26
N SER A 12 -1.73 -0.64 5.56
CA SER A 12 -1.63 -1.97 6.17
C SER A 12 -2.08 -1.94 7.61
N GLY A 13 -2.67 -3.03 8.09
CA GLY A 13 -2.86 -3.26 9.52
C GLY A 13 -1.55 -3.72 10.19
N TRP A 14 -1.49 -3.56 11.52
CA TRP A 14 -0.37 -4.02 12.35
C TRP A 14 -0.86 -4.49 13.73
N PHE A 15 -2.11 -4.96 13.79
CA PHE A 15 -2.82 -5.23 15.05
C PHE A 15 -2.63 -6.65 15.60
N SER A 16 -1.91 -7.50 14.88
CA SER A 16 -1.48 -8.82 15.33
C SER A 16 0.03 -9.00 15.12
N PRO A 17 0.67 -9.97 15.82
CA PRO A 17 2.09 -10.26 15.61
C PRO A 17 2.45 -10.57 14.16
N ASP A 18 1.58 -11.30 13.46
CA ASP A 18 1.83 -11.66 12.05
C ASP A 18 1.71 -10.44 11.13
N GLN A 19 0.71 -9.59 11.35
CA GLN A 19 0.57 -8.32 10.62
C GLN A 19 1.77 -7.41 10.86
N ASP A 20 2.18 -7.26 12.10
CA ASP A 20 3.33 -6.43 12.48
C ASP A 20 4.62 -6.92 11.79
N LYS A 21 4.86 -8.23 11.83
CA LYS A 21 6.02 -8.84 11.19
C LYS A 21 6.01 -8.64 9.67
N GLN A 22 4.86 -8.82 9.02
CA GLN A 22 4.72 -8.62 7.58
C GLN A 22 4.91 -7.15 7.21
N LEU A 23 4.29 -6.23 7.96
CA LEU A 23 4.44 -4.80 7.72
C LEU A 23 5.91 -4.36 7.85
N THR A 24 6.64 -4.89 8.84
CA THR A 24 8.08 -4.63 8.97
C THR A 24 8.85 -5.03 7.70
N LYS A 25 8.53 -6.18 7.11
CA LYS A 25 9.16 -6.60 5.85
C LYS A 25 8.78 -5.69 4.69
N LEU A 26 7.53 -5.26 4.60
CA LEU A 26 7.08 -4.31 3.57
C LEU A 26 7.81 -2.97 3.71
N GLU A 27 7.93 -2.45 4.92
CA GLU A 27 8.69 -1.23 5.19
C GLU A 27 10.15 -1.37 4.74
N GLN A 28 10.79 -2.51 5.00
CA GLN A 28 12.17 -2.78 4.58
C GLN A 28 12.33 -2.77 3.05
N VAL A 29 11.33 -3.26 2.31
CA VAL A 29 11.34 -3.21 0.84
C VAL A 29 11.44 -1.76 0.36
N PHE A 30 10.70 -0.85 0.98
CA PHE A 30 10.71 0.57 0.63
C PHE A 30 11.94 1.29 1.19
N ASP A 31 12.36 0.99 2.42
CA ASP A 31 13.54 1.59 3.04
C ASP A 31 14.81 1.31 2.22
N SER A 32 14.92 0.11 1.64
CA SER A 32 16.05 -0.24 0.77
C SER A 32 16.03 0.52 -0.58
N ARG A 33 14.96 1.25 -0.87
CA ARG A 33 14.76 2.07 -2.08
C ARG A 33 14.63 3.56 -1.79
N ALA A 34 15.18 3.99 -0.65
CA ALA A 34 15.10 5.40 -0.22
C ALA A 34 15.81 6.38 -1.18
N ASP A 35 16.58 5.88 -2.11
CA ASP A 35 17.19 6.67 -3.18
C ASP A 35 16.13 7.28 -4.13
N TRP A 36 15.00 6.60 -4.33
CA TRP A 36 13.93 7.07 -5.22
C TRP A 36 12.52 7.03 -4.60
N ILE A 37 12.35 6.46 -3.39
CA ILE A 37 11.08 6.38 -2.67
C ILE A 37 11.16 7.17 -1.38
N GLU A 38 10.07 7.90 -1.08
CA GLU A 38 9.78 8.52 0.21
C GLU A 38 8.57 7.81 0.79
N LEU A 39 8.79 7.04 1.85
CA LEU A 39 7.76 6.19 2.46
C LEU A 39 7.00 6.92 3.56
N ALA A 40 5.66 6.93 3.46
CA ALA A 40 4.76 7.26 4.55
C ALA A 40 4.11 5.97 5.07
N SER A 41 4.58 5.48 6.21
CA SER A 41 3.99 4.34 6.93
C SER A 41 3.28 4.88 8.17
N PRO A 42 1.94 4.78 8.28
CA PRO A 42 1.18 5.43 9.36
C PRO A 42 1.68 5.11 10.77
N ARG A 43 2.03 3.86 11.06
CA ARG A 43 2.53 3.50 12.39
C ARG A 43 3.85 4.19 12.78
N ARG A 44 4.61 4.69 11.80
CA ARG A 44 5.86 5.43 12.03
C ARG A 44 5.64 6.92 12.20
N ILE A 45 4.49 7.42 11.78
CA ILE A 45 4.19 8.86 11.72
C ILE A 45 3.24 9.25 12.84
N PHE A 46 2.24 8.43 13.12
CA PHE A 46 1.15 8.74 14.05
C PHE A 46 1.06 7.73 15.18
N VAL A 47 0.70 8.24 16.36
CA VAL A 47 0.36 7.44 17.52
C VAL A 47 -1.10 7.70 17.86
N CYS A 48 -1.93 6.63 17.80
CA CYS A 48 -3.35 6.70 18.14
C CYS A 48 -3.70 5.50 19.03
N PRO A 49 -3.54 5.64 20.36
CA PRO A 49 -3.92 4.53 21.27
C PRO A 49 -5.44 4.33 21.24
N PRO A 50 -5.93 3.13 21.65
CA PRO A 50 -7.36 2.81 21.61
C PRO A 50 -8.25 3.77 22.42
N ASP A 51 -7.70 4.40 23.45
CA ASP A 51 -8.37 5.36 24.33
C ASP A 51 -8.08 6.82 23.98
N ALA A 52 -7.53 7.08 22.79
CA ALA A 52 -7.22 8.43 22.35
C ALA A 52 -8.49 9.31 22.32
N SER A 53 -8.32 10.62 22.59
CA SER A 53 -9.40 11.59 22.49
C SER A 53 -9.89 11.72 21.04
N LEU A 54 -11.10 12.23 20.84
CA LEU A 54 -11.63 12.50 19.51
C LEU A 54 -10.73 13.46 18.72
N GLU A 55 -10.15 14.44 19.37
CA GLU A 55 -9.21 15.37 18.73
C GLU A 55 -7.98 14.64 18.17
N VAL A 56 -7.38 13.73 18.95
CA VAL A 56 -6.25 12.91 18.50
C VAL A 56 -6.67 11.99 17.35
N GLN A 57 -7.82 11.32 17.46
CA GLN A 57 -8.35 10.47 16.39
C GLN A 57 -8.56 11.26 15.09
N ASP A 58 -9.15 12.44 15.16
CA ASP A 58 -9.38 13.30 14.01
C ASP A 58 -8.07 13.77 13.38
N ASN A 59 -7.08 14.13 14.21
CA ASN A 59 -5.77 14.56 13.71
C ASN A 59 -5.03 13.43 12.99
N VAL A 60 -5.08 12.21 13.51
CA VAL A 60 -4.48 11.04 12.86
C VAL A 60 -5.20 10.73 11.55
N PHE A 61 -6.54 10.73 11.55
CA PHE A 61 -7.35 10.52 10.34
C PHE A 61 -7.00 11.56 9.25
N LYS A 62 -7.00 12.84 9.60
CA LYS A 62 -6.65 13.93 8.67
C LYS A 62 -5.23 13.81 8.16
N GLY A 63 -4.30 13.42 9.02
CA GLY A 63 -2.90 13.20 8.65
C GLY A 63 -2.75 12.05 7.64
N ASN A 64 -3.40 10.92 7.87
CA ASN A 64 -3.43 9.81 6.92
C ASN A 64 -4.03 10.24 5.57
N MET A 65 -5.14 10.94 5.60
CA MET A 65 -5.79 11.45 4.37
C MET A 65 -4.89 12.43 3.61
N LYS A 66 -4.14 13.27 4.31
CA LYS A 66 -3.17 14.18 3.68
C LYS A 66 -2.10 13.38 2.93
N HIS A 67 -1.51 12.37 3.57
CA HIS A 67 -0.51 11.51 2.93
C HIS A 67 -1.08 10.75 1.72
N ILE A 68 -2.31 10.27 1.79
CA ILE A 68 -2.98 9.64 0.65
C ILE A 68 -3.17 10.63 -0.50
N ARG A 69 -3.60 11.86 -0.23
CA ARG A 69 -3.76 12.89 -1.27
C ARG A 69 -2.45 13.29 -1.93
N GLU A 70 -1.37 13.31 -1.19
CA GLU A 70 -0.07 13.77 -1.64
C GLU A 70 0.82 12.67 -2.23
N CYS A 71 0.44 11.39 -2.08
CA CYS A 71 1.26 10.29 -2.58
C CYS A 71 1.20 10.18 -4.11
N ASP A 72 2.25 9.61 -4.67
CA ASP A 72 2.31 9.25 -6.09
C ASP A 72 1.66 7.89 -6.32
N PHE A 73 1.80 6.98 -5.37
CA PHE A 73 1.06 5.71 -5.35
C PHE A 73 0.89 5.19 -3.93
N THR A 74 -0.07 4.29 -3.75
CA THR A 74 -0.26 3.56 -2.51
C THR A 74 0.16 2.11 -2.69
N LEU A 75 0.80 1.53 -1.68
CA LEU A 75 0.83 0.08 -1.52
C LEU A 75 -0.26 -0.31 -0.53
N VAL A 76 -1.19 -1.13 -0.95
CA VAL A 76 -2.31 -1.60 -0.14
C VAL A 76 -2.13 -3.07 0.18
N ASN A 77 -1.85 -3.39 1.44
CA ASN A 77 -1.66 -4.76 1.91
C ASN A 77 -3.00 -5.39 2.26
N THR A 78 -3.47 -6.29 1.42
CA THR A 78 -4.76 -6.98 1.58
C THR A 78 -4.65 -8.36 2.23
N THR A 79 -3.45 -8.80 2.58
CA THR A 79 -3.19 -10.16 3.07
C THR A 79 -4.09 -10.57 4.23
N TYR A 80 -4.29 -9.68 5.20
CA TYR A 80 -5.10 -9.93 6.39
C TYR A 80 -6.47 -9.27 6.36
N ARG A 81 -6.87 -8.71 5.22
CA ARG A 81 -8.19 -8.09 4.99
C ARG A 81 -8.56 -7.04 6.05
N ASP A 82 -7.60 -6.23 6.47
CA ASP A 82 -7.83 -5.13 7.41
C ASP A 82 -8.83 -4.11 6.85
N ILE A 83 -9.88 -3.86 7.60
CA ILE A 83 -11.00 -3.01 7.16
C ILE A 83 -10.53 -1.57 6.87
N GLY A 84 -9.72 -1.01 7.76
CA GLY A 84 -9.18 0.35 7.58
C GLY A 84 -8.32 0.47 6.33
N THR A 85 -7.49 -0.53 6.08
CA THR A 85 -6.66 -0.62 4.87
C THR A 85 -7.52 -0.62 3.60
N ILE A 86 -8.60 -1.38 3.58
CA ILE A 86 -9.51 -1.45 2.43
C ILE A 86 -10.24 -0.10 2.24
N TRP A 87 -10.66 0.54 3.32
CA TRP A 87 -11.25 1.88 3.25
C TRP A 87 -10.28 2.90 2.63
N GLU A 88 -9.00 2.86 3.04
CA GLU A 88 -7.96 3.72 2.47
C GLU A 88 -7.72 3.46 0.99
N ALA A 89 -7.81 2.20 0.54
CA ALA A 89 -7.73 1.85 -0.88
C ALA A 89 -8.85 2.54 -1.69
N GLY A 90 -10.09 2.50 -1.19
CA GLY A 90 -11.21 3.19 -1.82
C GLY A 90 -11.01 4.70 -1.87
N ALA A 91 -10.52 5.29 -0.77
CA ALA A 91 -10.22 6.72 -0.73
C ALA A 91 -9.12 7.11 -1.74
N ALA A 92 -8.05 6.31 -1.82
CA ALA A 92 -6.97 6.53 -2.78
C ALA A 92 -7.48 6.48 -4.22
N PHE A 93 -8.30 5.50 -4.56
CA PHE A 93 -8.92 5.40 -5.89
C PHE A 93 -9.78 6.63 -6.21
N ALA A 94 -10.63 7.06 -5.29
CA ALA A 94 -11.49 8.24 -5.47
C ALA A 94 -10.70 9.54 -5.64
N LEU A 95 -9.48 9.58 -5.15
CA LEU A 95 -8.54 10.71 -5.28
C LEU A 95 -7.58 10.58 -6.47
N ASP A 96 -7.84 9.65 -7.38
CA ASP A 96 -7.02 9.36 -8.57
C ASP A 96 -5.56 8.99 -8.22
N ARG A 97 -5.36 8.34 -7.07
CA ARG A 97 -4.04 7.81 -6.71
C ARG A 97 -3.87 6.42 -7.29
N LYS A 98 -2.67 6.12 -7.79
CA LYS A 98 -2.31 4.79 -8.28
C LYS A 98 -2.22 3.82 -7.11
N ILE A 99 -2.70 2.60 -7.29
CA ILE A 99 -2.73 1.58 -6.23
C ILE A 99 -2.00 0.33 -6.71
N VAL A 100 -1.02 -0.10 -5.92
CA VAL A 100 -0.39 -1.41 -6.02
C VAL A 100 -0.91 -2.25 -4.85
N TYR A 101 -1.58 -3.35 -5.17
CA TYR A 101 -2.05 -4.28 -4.14
C TYR A 101 -1.01 -5.34 -3.83
N PHE A 102 -0.91 -5.69 -2.56
CA PHE A 102 -0.09 -6.78 -2.06
C PHE A 102 -0.97 -7.77 -1.31
N CYS A 103 -0.93 -9.04 -1.73
CA CYS A 103 -1.66 -10.13 -1.09
C CYS A 103 -0.73 -11.34 -1.04
N GLU A 104 0.01 -11.46 0.07
CA GLU A 104 1.05 -12.49 0.20
C GLU A 104 0.47 -13.89 0.16
N ASN A 105 1.10 -14.74 -0.64
CA ASN A 105 0.77 -16.15 -0.73
C ASN A 105 -0.69 -16.45 -1.13
N LEU A 106 -1.23 -15.65 -2.03
CA LEU A 106 -2.54 -15.97 -2.63
C LEU A 106 -2.45 -17.37 -3.27
N PRO A 107 -3.22 -18.36 -2.79
CA PRO A 107 -3.10 -19.73 -3.28
C PRO A 107 -3.38 -19.83 -4.78
N PRO A 108 -2.75 -20.77 -5.50
CA PRO A 108 -3.12 -21.05 -6.88
C PRO A 108 -4.63 -21.37 -7.01
N GLY A 109 -5.30 -20.74 -7.98
CA GLY A 109 -6.74 -20.87 -8.17
C GLY A 109 -7.60 -20.06 -7.21
N ALA A 110 -7.01 -19.37 -6.23
CA ALA A 110 -7.75 -18.40 -5.42
C ALA A 110 -8.13 -17.19 -6.27
N LYS A 111 -9.33 -16.69 -5.99
CA LYS A 111 -9.85 -15.50 -6.68
C LYS A 111 -9.48 -14.23 -5.94
N PHE A 112 -9.15 -13.19 -6.69
CA PHE A 112 -8.95 -11.86 -6.12
C PHE A 112 -10.23 -11.04 -6.30
N ASN A 113 -10.47 -10.11 -5.37
CA ASN A 113 -11.69 -9.32 -5.40
C ASN A 113 -11.76 -8.42 -6.65
N LEU A 114 -12.92 -8.41 -7.32
CA LEU A 114 -13.15 -7.63 -8.54
C LEU A 114 -12.86 -6.14 -8.34
N MET A 115 -13.39 -5.53 -7.28
CA MET A 115 -13.27 -4.09 -7.06
C MET A 115 -11.82 -3.69 -6.79
N LEU A 116 -11.09 -4.52 -6.04
CA LEU A 116 -9.67 -4.29 -5.80
C LEU A 116 -8.85 -4.51 -7.06
N SER A 117 -9.11 -5.59 -7.81
CA SER A 117 -8.33 -5.87 -9.02
C SER A 117 -8.47 -4.78 -10.08
N ARG A 118 -9.66 -4.20 -10.23
CA ARG A 118 -9.92 -3.15 -11.23
C ARG A 118 -9.52 -1.75 -10.78
N SER A 119 -9.42 -1.51 -9.48
CA SER A 119 -8.95 -0.23 -8.94
C SER A 119 -7.42 -0.12 -8.88
N GLY A 120 -6.69 -1.22 -9.01
CA GLY A 120 -5.23 -1.25 -8.93
C GLY A 120 -4.54 -1.30 -10.28
N ILE A 121 -3.31 -0.81 -10.30
CA ILE A 121 -2.44 -0.91 -11.49
C ILE A 121 -1.58 -2.18 -11.48
N LYS A 122 -1.48 -2.84 -10.33
CA LYS A 122 -0.70 -4.07 -10.14
C LYS A 122 -1.19 -4.81 -8.90
N VAL A 123 -1.15 -6.13 -8.94
CA VAL A 123 -1.32 -7.01 -7.79
C VAL A 123 -0.08 -7.90 -7.67
N CYS A 124 0.61 -7.80 -6.54
CA CYS A 124 1.76 -8.64 -6.21
C CYS A 124 1.36 -9.67 -5.15
N THR A 125 1.71 -10.93 -5.36
CA THR A 125 1.36 -12.02 -4.44
C THR A 125 2.56 -12.60 -3.69
N THR A 126 3.76 -12.08 -3.96
CA THR A 126 4.98 -12.42 -3.24
C THR A 126 5.85 -11.18 -3.09
N PHE A 127 6.75 -11.18 -2.09
CA PHE A 127 7.74 -10.12 -1.94
C PHE A 127 8.66 -10.01 -3.16
N GLU A 128 9.03 -11.14 -3.76
CA GLU A 128 9.84 -11.17 -4.98
C GLU A 128 9.15 -10.44 -6.13
N GLN A 129 7.86 -10.68 -6.35
CA GLN A 129 7.08 -9.97 -7.36
C GLN A 129 7.03 -8.47 -7.09
N LEU A 130 6.85 -8.06 -5.83
CA LEU A 130 6.81 -6.64 -5.46
C LEU A 130 8.15 -5.97 -5.74
N GLU A 131 9.25 -6.58 -5.33
CA GLU A 131 10.59 -6.03 -5.54
C GLU A 131 10.94 -5.92 -7.03
N ASP A 132 10.65 -6.97 -7.80
CA ASP A 132 10.85 -6.97 -9.26
C ASP A 132 10.04 -5.83 -9.92
N TYR A 133 8.77 -5.71 -9.57
CA TYR A 133 7.90 -4.67 -10.10
C TYR A 133 8.44 -3.26 -9.78
N LEU A 134 8.82 -3.00 -8.53
CA LEU A 134 9.38 -1.71 -8.13
C LEU A 134 10.68 -1.39 -8.88
N ASN A 135 11.55 -2.38 -9.05
CA ASN A 135 12.80 -2.20 -9.79
C ASN A 135 12.53 -1.87 -11.27
N ARG A 136 11.55 -2.52 -11.90
CA ARG A 136 11.14 -2.20 -13.28
C ARG A 136 10.52 -0.81 -13.40
N CYS A 137 9.72 -0.40 -12.43
CA CYS A 137 9.17 0.97 -12.38
C CYS A 137 10.29 2.01 -12.26
N LYS A 138 11.28 1.76 -11.41
CA LYS A 138 12.45 2.65 -11.29
C LYS A 138 13.16 2.81 -12.62
N SER A 139 13.44 1.73 -13.31
CA SER A 139 14.12 1.75 -14.60
C SER A 139 13.30 2.46 -15.68
N ALA A 140 11.99 2.27 -15.68
CA ALA A 140 11.07 2.92 -16.62
C ALA A 140 10.84 4.40 -16.32
N GLY A 141 11.07 4.84 -15.08
CA GLY A 141 10.74 6.20 -14.65
C GLY A 141 9.24 6.46 -14.56
N ALA A 142 8.44 5.41 -14.42
CA ALA A 142 6.98 5.46 -14.33
C ALA A 142 6.45 4.24 -13.61
N MET A 143 5.29 4.39 -12.93
CA MET A 143 4.56 3.24 -12.40
C MET A 143 3.91 2.49 -13.55
N ILE A 144 4.29 1.23 -13.73
CA ILE A 144 3.87 0.40 -14.87
C ILE A 144 2.46 -0.11 -14.65
N TYR A 145 1.59 0.05 -15.64
CA TYR A 145 0.24 -0.52 -15.61
C TYR A 145 0.28 -1.99 -16.04
N GLU A 146 0.16 -2.88 -15.07
CA GLU A 146 0.07 -4.34 -15.25
C GLU A 146 -1.13 -4.86 -14.49
N PRO A 147 -2.35 -4.70 -15.04
CA PRO A 147 -3.58 -5.06 -14.33
C PRO A 147 -3.65 -6.56 -14.03
N TYR A 148 -4.35 -6.89 -12.95
CA TYR A 148 -4.61 -8.29 -12.60
C TYR A 148 -5.44 -8.96 -13.68
N ASP A 149 -4.95 -10.07 -14.22
CA ASP A 149 -5.52 -10.79 -15.37
C ASP A 149 -5.96 -12.23 -15.05
N LYS A 150 -6.06 -12.58 -13.77
CA LYS A 150 -6.47 -13.90 -13.30
C LYS A 150 -7.91 -13.87 -12.80
N GLU A 151 -8.38 -15.01 -12.27
CA GLU A 151 -9.76 -15.13 -11.81
C GLU A 151 -10.10 -14.16 -10.66
N ILE A 152 -11.31 -13.64 -10.71
CA ILE A 152 -11.87 -12.69 -9.74
C ILE A 152 -13.14 -13.24 -9.09
N GLU A 153 -13.50 -12.70 -7.92
CA GLU A 153 -14.78 -12.94 -7.24
C GLU A 153 -15.57 -11.63 -7.06
#